data_9222a1f7223471d1eb659368ac9063a5
#
_entry.id   9222a1f7223471d1eb659368ac9063a5
#
_cell.length_a   1.000
_cell.length_b   1.000
_cell.length_c   1.000
_cell.angle_alpha   90.00
_cell.angle_beta   90.00
_cell.angle_gamma   90.00
#
_symmetry.space_group_name_H-M   'P 1'
#
loop_
_entity.id
_entity.type
_entity.pdbx_description
1 polymer ?
#
loop_
_entity_poly.entity_id
_entity_poly.type
_entity_poly.pdbx_seq_one_letter_code
_entity_poly.pdbx_strand_id
1 'polypeptide(L)'
;TTFKDFKNFFFFYPDLKEYFTYSESDNGSMTFKNTLTGNEIIPFGLDDPEKTKGISEATHVWIDEIDKCYEEQVTMINAVLRTPKARYLQLIGSFNPVVDKNWLRKFFFDEENPYEANKRFGNDLMVHHSVMDDNEYIDVEAYKRSLMLTYEGNQNAINVNIKGLWGNEENKAPWLYAFNYDKIVKPTLPFLKSYPVYLSFDFNREPLTCVASQMSPHKGQKDSFIN
;
A
#
# COMPACT_ATOMS: atom_id res chain seq x y z
N THR A 1 0.14 10.79 4.00
CA THR A 1 0.57 10.45 5.37
C THR A 1 2.06 10.73 5.52
N THR A 2 2.90 10.22 4.68
CA THR A 2 4.38 10.33 4.67
C THR A 2 4.88 11.78 4.73
N PHE A 3 4.10 12.74 4.24
CA PHE A 3 4.47 14.16 4.20
C PHE A 3 4.33 14.89 5.53
N LYS A 4 3.28 14.60 6.29
CA LYS A 4 3.14 15.10 7.66
C LYS A 4 4.28 14.58 8.53
N ASP A 5 4.70 13.34 8.28
CA ASP A 5 5.77 12.71 9.03
C ASP A 5 7.13 13.32 8.69
N PHE A 6 7.37 13.68 7.41
CA PHE A 6 8.56 14.41 7.02
C PHE A 6 8.63 15.82 7.64
N LYS A 7 7.47 16.49 7.73
CA LYS A 7 7.36 17.79 8.42
C LYS A 7 7.62 17.65 9.93
N ASN A 8 7.12 16.55 10.53
CA ASN A 8 7.36 16.25 11.94
C ASN A 8 8.83 15.89 12.22
N PHE A 9 9.54 15.26 11.30
CA PHE A 9 10.96 14.95 11.43
C PHE A 9 11.79 16.22 11.76
N PHE A 10 11.54 17.35 11.08
CA PHE A 10 12.18 18.62 11.40
C PHE A 10 11.76 19.21 12.75
N PHE A 11 10.63 18.76 13.28
CA PHE A 11 10.19 19.16 14.62
C PHE A 11 10.97 18.42 15.71
N PHE A 12 11.24 17.14 15.48
CA PHE A 12 12.02 16.30 16.41
C PHE A 12 13.53 16.57 16.36
N TYR A 13 14.02 17.06 15.24
CA TYR A 13 15.45 17.40 15.04
C TYR A 13 15.60 18.88 14.70
N PRO A 14 15.49 19.77 15.70
CA PRO A 14 15.50 21.23 15.47
C PRO A 14 16.78 21.73 14.81
N ASP A 15 17.93 21.08 15.04
CA ASP A 15 19.22 21.41 14.43
C ASP A 15 19.19 21.28 12.89
N LEU A 16 18.35 20.41 12.35
CA LEU A 16 18.19 20.28 10.91
C LEU A 16 17.42 21.44 10.26
N LYS A 17 16.66 22.23 11.04
CA LYS A 17 15.94 23.39 10.52
C LYS A 17 16.88 24.47 9.96
N GLU A 18 18.10 24.53 10.43
CA GLU A 18 19.10 25.45 9.89
C GLU A 18 19.53 25.09 8.46
N TYR A 19 19.42 23.80 8.13
CA TYR A 19 19.89 23.27 6.85
C TYR A 19 18.78 23.05 5.83
N PHE A 20 17.52 23.16 6.23
CA PHE A 20 16.41 22.93 5.34
C PHE A 20 15.34 24.01 5.42
N THR A 21 14.87 24.43 4.28
CA THR A 21 13.66 25.23 4.13
C THR A 21 12.58 24.38 3.46
N TYR A 22 11.33 24.70 3.71
CA TYR A 22 10.24 24.11 2.95
C TYR A 22 9.33 25.20 2.37
N SER A 23 8.79 24.95 1.20
CA SER A 23 7.77 25.75 0.56
C SER A 23 6.55 24.90 0.28
N GLU A 24 5.38 25.48 0.41
CA GLU A 24 4.10 24.86 0.06
C GLU A 24 3.45 25.76 -0.97
N SER A 25 3.10 25.19 -2.13
CA SER A 25 2.41 25.91 -3.20
C SER A 25 0.90 25.93 -2.97
N ASP A 26 0.18 26.83 -3.63
CA ASP A 26 -1.28 26.98 -3.51
C ASP A 26 -2.06 25.71 -3.87
N ASN A 27 -1.48 24.83 -4.67
CA ASN A 27 -2.05 23.52 -5.02
C ASN A 27 -1.67 22.40 -4.02
N GLY A 28 -1.05 22.73 -2.88
CA GLY A 28 -0.66 21.79 -1.83
C GLY A 28 0.62 20.98 -2.12
N SER A 29 1.35 21.29 -3.20
CA SER A 29 2.65 20.69 -3.46
C SER A 29 3.70 21.25 -2.51
N MET A 30 4.45 20.38 -1.85
CA MET A 30 5.53 20.76 -0.94
C MET A 30 6.88 20.47 -1.56
N THR A 31 7.87 21.32 -1.26
CA THR A 31 9.26 21.09 -1.63
C THR A 31 10.14 21.39 -0.42
N PHE A 32 11.04 20.46 -0.09
CA PHE A 32 12.06 20.65 0.92
C PHE A 32 13.39 20.93 0.22
N LYS A 33 14.06 22.00 0.61
CA LYS A 33 15.32 22.40 0.01
C LYS A 33 16.42 22.48 1.06
N ASN A 34 17.53 21.80 0.79
CA ASN A 34 18.72 21.94 1.60
C ASN A 34 19.42 23.27 1.25
N THR A 35 19.62 24.11 2.26
CA THR A 35 20.18 25.47 2.08
C THR A 35 21.65 25.48 1.73
N LEU A 36 22.42 24.45 2.10
CA LEU A 36 23.85 24.35 1.85
C LEU A 36 24.16 23.79 0.46
N THR A 37 23.44 22.73 0.07
CA THR A 37 23.72 22.02 -1.17
C THR A 37 22.80 22.42 -2.32
N GLY A 38 21.67 23.05 -2.01
CA GLY A 38 20.61 23.34 -2.98
C GLY A 38 19.80 22.12 -3.42
N ASN A 39 20.06 20.93 -2.86
CA ASN A 39 19.29 19.73 -3.16
C ASN A 39 17.85 19.88 -2.71
N GLU A 40 16.93 19.33 -3.50
CA GLU A 40 15.50 19.41 -3.24
C GLU A 40 14.89 18.02 -3.10
N ILE A 41 13.94 17.88 -2.17
CA ILE A 41 13.08 16.71 -2.02
C ILE A 41 11.69 17.16 -2.43
N ILE A 42 11.19 16.57 -3.50
CA ILE A 42 9.90 16.91 -4.10
C ILE A 42 9.00 15.68 -4.03
N PRO A 43 7.91 15.74 -3.27
CA PRO A 43 6.92 14.67 -3.25
C PRO A 43 5.98 14.77 -4.43
N PHE A 44 5.53 13.63 -4.89
CA PHE A 44 4.49 13.56 -5.91
C PHE A 44 3.67 12.29 -5.78
N GLY A 45 2.43 12.34 -6.23
CA GLY A 45 1.58 11.14 -6.33
C GLY A 45 1.75 10.47 -7.69
N LEU A 46 1.57 9.15 -7.71
CA LEU A 46 1.61 8.32 -8.93
C LEU A 46 0.24 8.19 -9.61
N ASP A 47 -0.74 8.94 -9.13
CA ASP A 47 -2.09 9.01 -9.69
C ASP A 47 -2.15 9.61 -11.11
N ASP A 48 -1.14 10.41 -11.45
CA ASP A 48 -1.01 11.05 -12.76
C ASP A 48 0.39 10.81 -13.35
N PRO A 49 0.52 9.89 -14.33
CA PRO A 49 1.79 9.62 -14.99
C PRO A 49 2.42 10.83 -15.70
N GLU A 50 1.62 11.82 -16.09
CA GLU A 50 2.14 13.04 -16.72
C GLU A 50 2.97 13.90 -15.76
N LYS A 51 2.68 13.83 -14.46
CA LYS A 51 3.47 14.53 -13.43
C LYS A 51 4.90 14.02 -13.36
N THR A 52 5.12 12.74 -13.65
CA THR A 52 6.48 12.15 -13.66
C THR A 52 7.36 12.73 -14.77
N LYS A 53 6.76 13.13 -15.89
CA LYS A 53 7.50 13.75 -17.02
C LYS A 53 8.06 15.13 -16.67
N GLY A 54 7.45 15.82 -15.69
CA GLY A 54 7.92 17.12 -15.19
C GLY A 54 9.12 17.03 -14.25
N ILE A 55 9.49 15.83 -13.79
CA ILE A 55 10.62 15.63 -12.90
C ILE A 55 11.88 15.55 -13.75
N SER A 56 12.53 16.69 -13.95
CA SER A 56 13.82 16.74 -14.60
C SER A 56 14.94 16.60 -13.57
N GLU A 57 16.01 15.90 -13.94
CA GLU A 57 17.25 15.83 -13.15
C GLU A 57 17.10 15.09 -11.79
N ALA A 58 16.09 14.25 -11.61
CA ALA A 58 16.00 13.40 -10.43
C ALA A 58 17.23 12.49 -10.32
N THR A 59 17.82 12.45 -9.14
CA THR A 59 18.97 11.59 -8.83
C THR A 59 18.57 10.37 -8.00
N HIS A 60 17.59 10.54 -7.14
CA HIS A 60 17.07 9.50 -6.26
C HIS A 60 15.55 9.57 -6.27
N VAL A 61 14.89 8.43 -6.30
CA VAL A 61 13.44 8.31 -6.12
C VAL A 61 13.18 7.28 -5.05
N TRP A 62 12.33 7.64 -4.10
CA TRP A 62 11.79 6.71 -3.12
C TRP A 62 10.29 6.54 -3.35
N ILE A 63 9.88 5.29 -3.54
CA ILE A 63 8.47 4.90 -3.70
C ILE A 63 8.06 4.13 -2.45
N ASP A 64 7.22 4.76 -1.65
CA ASP A 64 6.60 4.09 -0.51
C ASP A 64 5.41 3.26 -0.96
N GLU A 65 5.21 2.09 -0.35
CA GLU A 65 4.20 1.11 -0.77
C GLU A 65 4.30 0.74 -2.27
N ILE A 66 5.52 0.48 -2.77
CA ILE A 66 5.76 0.17 -4.18
C ILE A 66 4.97 -1.06 -4.67
N ASP A 67 4.52 -1.93 -3.77
CA ASP A 67 3.65 -3.08 -4.04
C ASP A 67 2.26 -2.68 -4.56
N LYS A 68 1.84 -1.43 -4.32
CA LYS A 68 0.60 -0.85 -4.84
C LYS A 68 0.75 -0.28 -6.25
N CYS A 69 1.97 -0.12 -6.73
CA CYS A 69 2.25 0.41 -8.06
C CYS A 69 2.17 -0.69 -9.13
N TYR A 70 1.77 -0.30 -10.34
CA TYR A 70 1.92 -1.16 -11.50
C TYR A 70 3.37 -1.16 -11.99
N GLU A 71 3.79 -2.27 -12.60
CA GLU A 71 5.15 -2.42 -13.16
C GLU A 71 5.50 -1.30 -14.13
N GLU A 72 4.55 -0.89 -14.97
CA GLU A 72 4.71 0.19 -15.95
C GLU A 72 5.01 1.54 -15.27
N GLN A 73 4.36 1.83 -14.14
CA GLN A 73 4.59 3.08 -13.39
C GLN A 73 6.02 3.12 -12.86
N VAL A 74 6.50 2.03 -12.27
CA VAL A 74 7.86 1.95 -11.74
C VAL A 74 8.90 2.01 -12.86
N THR A 75 8.62 1.38 -14.00
CA THR A 75 9.47 1.44 -15.18
C THR A 75 9.57 2.87 -15.73
N MET A 76 8.47 3.60 -15.79
CA MET A 76 8.46 5.02 -16.20
C MET A 76 9.28 5.89 -15.25
N ILE A 77 9.16 5.68 -13.94
CA ILE A 77 9.95 6.42 -12.94
C ILE A 77 11.44 6.10 -13.10
N ASN A 78 11.79 4.83 -13.26
CA ASN A 78 13.18 4.45 -13.47
C ASN A 78 13.78 5.12 -14.72
N ALA A 79 12.99 5.29 -15.78
CA ALA A 79 13.42 5.98 -16.99
C ALA A 79 13.69 7.49 -16.80
N VAL A 80 13.17 8.12 -15.76
CA VAL A 80 13.45 9.52 -15.40
C VAL A 80 14.82 9.67 -14.73
N LEU A 81 15.31 8.63 -14.08
CA LEU A 81 16.62 8.60 -13.44
C LEU A 81 17.74 8.50 -14.48
N ARG A 82 18.11 9.63 -15.09
CA ARG A 82 19.09 9.67 -16.21
C ARG A 82 19.99 10.91 -16.21
N THR A 83 20.02 11.67 -15.12
CA THR A 83 20.86 12.87 -15.09
C THR A 83 22.35 12.53 -14.98
N PRO A 84 23.23 13.17 -15.78
CA PRO A 84 24.67 12.99 -15.66
C PRO A 84 25.29 13.76 -14.48
N LYS A 85 24.49 14.57 -13.75
CA LYS A 85 24.97 15.38 -12.64
C LYS A 85 25.16 14.59 -11.35
N ALA A 86 24.54 13.42 -11.25
CA ALA A 86 24.64 12.57 -10.07
C ALA A 86 25.86 11.64 -10.14
N ARG A 87 26.47 11.42 -8.97
CA ARG A 87 27.51 10.39 -8.85
C ARG A 87 26.95 8.97 -9.07
N TYR A 88 25.71 8.74 -8.66
CA TYR A 88 24.93 7.52 -8.89
C TYR A 88 23.46 7.88 -8.90
N LEU A 89 22.68 7.03 -9.54
CA LEU A 89 21.23 7.13 -9.60
C LEU A 89 20.64 5.99 -8.77
N GLN A 90 19.57 6.26 -8.03
CA GLN A 90 19.00 5.27 -7.13
C GLN A 90 17.47 5.31 -7.13
N LEU A 91 16.86 4.12 -7.21
CA LEU A 91 15.46 3.89 -6.94
C LEU A 91 15.35 3.06 -5.66
N ILE A 92 14.56 3.56 -4.70
CA ILE A 92 14.29 2.90 -3.43
C ILE A 92 12.82 2.55 -3.41
N GLY A 93 12.47 1.31 -3.11
CA GLY A 93 11.10 0.86 -2.90
C GLY A 93 10.92 0.30 -1.51
N SER A 94 9.91 0.76 -0.77
CA SER A 94 9.51 0.22 0.52
C SER A 94 8.12 -0.38 0.45
N PHE A 95 7.88 -1.53 1.09
CA PHE A 95 6.59 -2.19 1.10
C PHE A 95 6.51 -3.28 2.16
N ASN A 96 5.29 -3.71 2.47
CA ASN A 96 5.03 -4.92 3.22
C ASN A 96 4.81 -6.09 2.23
N PRO A 97 5.35 -7.29 2.47
CA PRO A 97 5.27 -8.42 1.55
C PRO A 97 3.88 -9.09 1.57
N VAL A 98 2.84 -8.33 1.19
CA VAL A 98 1.43 -8.72 1.37
C VAL A 98 1.03 -9.92 0.50
N VAL A 99 1.58 -10.00 -0.72
CA VAL A 99 1.22 -11.04 -1.70
C VAL A 99 2.45 -11.53 -2.44
N ASP A 100 2.75 -12.82 -2.35
CA ASP A 100 3.90 -13.45 -3.00
C ASP A 100 3.80 -13.50 -4.54
N LYS A 101 2.58 -13.42 -5.09
CA LYS A 101 2.34 -13.33 -6.54
C LYS A 101 2.45 -11.92 -7.12
N ASN A 102 2.76 -10.91 -6.29
CA ASN A 102 3.00 -9.56 -6.76
C ASN A 102 4.12 -9.54 -7.81
N TRP A 103 4.00 -8.65 -8.81
CA TRP A 103 5.01 -8.48 -9.85
C TRP A 103 6.41 -8.18 -9.29
N LEU A 104 6.49 -7.41 -8.16
CA LEU A 104 7.74 -7.14 -7.45
C LEU A 104 8.48 -8.41 -7.06
N ARG A 105 7.74 -9.41 -6.54
CA ARG A 105 8.32 -10.69 -6.12
C ARG A 105 9.04 -11.37 -7.27
N LYS A 106 8.42 -11.41 -8.45
CA LYS A 106 9.00 -12.02 -9.65
C LYS A 106 10.14 -11.20 -10.24
N PHE A 107 10.07 -9.88 -10.13
CA PHE A 107 11.00 -8.99 -10.79
C PHE A 107 12.27 -8.78 -9.98
N PHE A 108 12.17 -8.47 -8.69
CA PHE A 108 13.29 -8.05 -7.86
C PHE A 108 13.86 -9.13 -6.94
N PHE A 109 13.13 -10.20 -6.68
CA PHE A 109 13.55 -11.20 -5.71
C PHE A 109 13.96 -12.51 -6.36
N ASP A 110 14.86 -13.23 -5.71
CA ASP A 110 15.29 -14.56 -6.13
C ASP A 110 14.13 -15.57 -6.05
N GLU A 111 14.05 -16.49 -7.01
CA GLU A 111 12.95 -17.47 -7.06
C GLU A 111 13.00 -18.46 -5.89
N GLU A 112 14.20 -18.90 -5.50
CA GLU A 112 14.41 -19.88 -4.45
C GLU A 112 14.38 -19.24 -3.06
N ASN A 113 14.96 -18.03 -2.92
CA ASN A 113 14.96 -17.27 -1.67
C ASN A 113 14.22 -15.93 -1.83
N PRO A 114 12.97 -15.84 -1.34
CA PRO A 114 12.15 -14.63 -1.52
C PRO A 114 12.63 -13.41 -0.70
N TYR A 115 13.72 -13.51 0.03
CA TYR A 115 14.31 -12.42 0.80
C TYR A 115 15.66 -11.96 0.26
N GLU A 116 16.11 -12.53 -0.84
CA GLU A 116 17.33 -12.15 -1.54
C GLU A 116 17.03 -11.45 -2.85
N ALA A 117 18.01 -10.65 -3.31
CA ALA A 117 17.93 -9.98 -4.60
C ALA A 117 17.99 -10.99 -5.75
N ASN A 118 17.22 -10.74 -6.80
CA ASN A 118 17.25 -11.53 -8.00
C ASN A 118 18.64 -11.44 -8.64
N LYS A 119 19.29 -12.57 -8.81
CA LYS A 119 20.68 -12.72 -9.28
C LYS A 119 20.97 -12.05 -10.63
N ARG A 120 19.93 -11.83 -11.46
CA ARG A 120 20.08 -11.14 -12.75
C ARG A 120 20.58 -9.70 -12.64
N PHE A 121 20.39 -9.05 -11.48
CA PHE A 121 20.82 -7.67 -11.26
C PHE A 121 22.25 -7.55 -10.72
N GLY A 122 22.88 -8.65 -10.33
CA GLY A 122 24.21 -8.61 -9.75
C GLY A 122 24.28 -7.68 -8.54
N ASN A 123 25.18 -6.70 -8.58
CA ASN A 123 25.36 -5.72 -7.50
C ASN A 123 24.49 -4.46 -7.63
N ASP A 124 23.66 -4.38 -8.68
CA ASP A 124 22.82 -3.20 -8.93
C ASP A 124 21.51 -3.22 -8.12
N LEU A 125 21.20 -4.33 -7.46
CA LEU A 125 20.04 -4.49 -6.60
C LEU A 125 20.44 -4.95 -5.21
N MET A 126 19.97 -4.24 -4.19
CA MET A 126 20.04 -4.66 -2.80
C MET A 126 18.64 -4.86 -2.24
N VAL A 127 18.42 -5.95 -1.57
CA VAL A 127 17.21 -6.22 -0.78
C VAL A 127 17.57 -6.12 0.69
N HIS A 128 16.82 -5.32 1.43
CA HIS A 128 16.87 -5.25 2.87
C HIS A 128 15.55 -5.75 3.45
N HIS A 129 15.61 -6.82 4.24
CA HIS A 129 14.46 -7.35 4.94
C HIS A 129 14.58 -6.98 6.43
N SER A 130 13.56 -6.31 6.95
CA SER A 130 13.47 -5.97 8.36
C SER A 130 12.17 -6.50 8.94
N VAL A 131 12.20 -6.81 10.21
CA VAL A 131 11.06 -7.30 10.99
C VAL A 131 10.84 -6.40 12.20
N MET A 132 9.72 -6.58 12.87
CA MET A 132 9.37 -5.77 14.04
C MET A 132 10.44 -5.84 15.15
N ASP A 133 11.12 -6.98 15.29
CA ASP A 133 12.18 -7.19 16.28
C ASP A 133 13.41 -6.31 16.05
N ASP A 134 13.59 -5.79 14.85
CA ASP A 134 14.70 -4.89 14.51
C ASP A 134 14.45 -3.44 14.95
N ASN A 135 13.24 -3.13 15.46
CA ASN A 135 12.87 -1.77 15.85
C ASN A 135 13.20 -1.49 17.32
N GLU A 136 14.29 -0.79 17.56
CA GLU A 136 14.78 -0.43 18.90
C GLU A 136 13.95 0.69 19.59
N TYR A 137 13.05 1.35 18.86
CA TYR A 137 12.34 2.55 19.35
C TYR A 137 10.96 2.27 19.94
N ILE A 138 10.49 1.03 19.92
CA ILE A 138 9.18 0.63 20.43
C ILE A 138 9.29 -0.50 21.45
N ASP A 139 8.30 -0.64 22.33
CA ASP A 139 8.11 -1.86 23.12
C ASP A 139 7.56 -2.96 22.18
N VAL A 140 8.49 -3.71 21.59
CA VAL A 140 8.20 -4.75 20.59
C VAL A 140 7.25 -5.81 21.17
N GLU A 141 7.45 -6.22 22.42
CA GLU A 141 6.65 -7.27 23.04
C GLU A 141 5.20 -6.80 23.31
N ALA A 142 5.02 -5.58 23.78
CA ALA A 142 3.70 -5.02 23.96
C ALA A 142 2.97 -4.83 22.64
N TYR A 143 3.68 -4.37 21.61
CA TYR A 143 3.12 -4.16 20.29
C TYR A 143 2.76 -5.48 19.59
N LYS A 144 3.63 -6.50 19.68
CA LYS A 144 3.33 -7.86 19.18
C LYS A 144 2.07 -8.43 19.82
N ARG A 145 1.94 -8.33 21.15
CA ARG A 145 0.73 -8.80 21.84
C ARG A 145 -0.53 -8.11 21.31
N SER A 146 -0.49 -6.81 21.12
CA SER A 146 -1.62 -6.04 20.58
C SER A 146 -1.99 -6.51 19.17
N LEU A 147 -1.01 -6.70 18.30
CA LEU A 147 -1.26 -7.16 16.93
C LEU A 147 -1.71 -8.61 16.88
N MET A 148 -1.19 -9.49 17.74
CA MET A 148 -1.65 -10.89 17.83
C MET A 148 -3.13 -10.97 18.21
N LEU A 149 -3.60 -10.13 19.12
CA LEU A 149 -5.03 -10.02 19.44
C LEU A 149 -5.84 -9.46 18.28
N THR A 150 -5.32 -8.45 17.59
CA THR A 150 -5.99 -7.84 16.43
C THR A 150 -6.13 -8.83 15.26
N TYR A 151 -5.13 -9.67 15.06
CA TYR A 151 -5.09 -10.64 13.96
C TYR A 151 -5.46 -12.06 14.40
N GLU A 152 -6.15 -12.22 15.52
CA GLU A 152 -6.58 -13.53 16.00
C GLU A 152 -7.36 -14.29 14.90
N GLY A 153 -6.92 -15.51 14.61
CA GLY A 153 -7.48 -16.35 13.53
C GLY A 153 -7.03 -15.99 12.11
N ASN A 154 -6.26 -14.91 11.91
CA ASN A 154 -5.72 -14.51 10.62
C ASN A 154 -4.21 -14.75 10.54
N GLN A 155 -3.82 -16.01 10.26
CA GLN A 155 -2.42 -16.41 10.18
C GLN A 155 -1.65 -15.64 9.09
N ASN A 156 -2.30 -15.28 7.99
CA ASN A 156 -1.67 -14.52 6.92
C ASN A 156 -1.28 -13.10 7.39
N ALA A 157 -2.18 -12.40 8.08
CA ALA A 157 -1.88 -11.09 8.65
C ALA A 157 -0.74 -11.15 9.70
N ILE A 158 -0.71 -12.20 10.52
CA ILE A 158 0.38 -12.46 11.47
C ILE A 158 1.71 -12.65 10.72
N ASN A 159 1.72 -13.46 9.68
CA ASN A 159 2.92 -13.72 8.90
C ASN A 159 3.45 -12.44 8.25
N VAL A 160 2.59 -11.65 7.61
CA VAL A 160 2.99 -10.41 6.91
C VAL A 160 3.39 -9.31 7.90
N ASN A 161 2.52 -8.97 8.85
CA ASN A 161 2.69 -7.74 9.62
C ASN A 161 3.52 -7.91 10.90
N ILE A 162 3.70 -9.16 11.38
CA ILE A 162 4.50 -9.42 12.58
C ILE A 162 5.83 -10.09 12.20
N LYS A 163 5.79 -11.09 11.31
CA LYS A 163 6.98 -11.87 10.95
C LYS A 163 7.69 -11.39 9.70
N GLY A 164 7.13 -10.42 8.97
CA GLY A 164 7.69 -9.92 7.72
C GLY A 164 7.78 -10.97 6.61
N LEU A 165 6.94 -12.00 6.65
CA LEU A 165 6.91 -13.06 5.65
C LEU A 165 6.01 -12.68 4.49
N TRP A 166 6.32 -13.18 3.29
CA TRP A 166 5.42 -13.02 2.15
C TRP A 166 4.06 -13.64 2.43
N GLY A 167 3.03 -12.87 2.15
CA GLY A 167 1.65 -13.29 2.30
C GLY A 167 1.22 -14.22 1.17
N ASN A 168 0.19 -15.02 1.44
CA ASN A 168 -0.41 -15.92 0.45
C ASN A 168 -1.81 -15.41 0.07
N GLU A 169 -2.10 -15.30 -1.23
CA GLU A 169 -3.42 -14.90 -1.73
C GLU A 169 -4.54 -15.85 -1.27
N GLU A 170 -4.25 -17.12 -1.16
CA GLU A 170 -5.24 -18.14 -0.76
C GLU A 170 -5.74 -17.97 0.68
N ASN A 171 -4.98 -17.23 1.50
CA ASN A 171 -5.29 -16.96 2.91
C ASN A 171 -5.79 -15.54 3.19
N LYS A 172 -6.22 -14.78 2.18
CA LYS A 172 -6.99 -13.56 2.47
C LYS A 172 -8.25 -14.00 3.20
N ALA A 173 -8.27 -13.78 4.52
CA ALA A 173 -9.52 -13.91 5.27
C ALA A 173 -10.58 -13.09 4.51
N PRO A 174 -11.66 -13.69 4.05
CA PRO A 174 -12.65 -12.96 3.29
C PRO A 174 -13.11 -11.78 4.15
N TRP A 175 -13.28 -10.61 3.55
CA TRP A 175 -13.81 -9.42 4.23
C TRP A 175 -15.07 -9.74 5.03
N LEU A 176 -15.86 -10.71 4.53
CA LEU A 176 -16.99 -11.32 5.20
C LEU A 176 -16.58 -12.68 5.81
N TYR A 177 -15.81 -12.66 6.89
CA TYR A 177 -15.34 -13.89 7.56
C TYR A 177 -16.47 -14.83 8.00
N ALA A 178 -17.65 -14.28 8.28
CA ALA A 178 -18.86 -15.04 8.64
C ALA A 178 -19.68 -15.48 7.43
N PHE A 179 -19.28 -15.12 6.20
CA PHE A 179 -19.99 -15.49 4.98
C PHE A 179 -19.82 -16.98 4.70
N ASN A 180 -20.93 -17.69 4.68
CA ASN A 180 -20.97 -19.09 4.29
C ASN A 180 -21.87 -19.24 3.05
N TYR A 181 -21.25 -19.53 1.90
CA TYR A 181 -21.93 -19.62 0.61
C TYR A 181 -23.13 -20.55 0.65
N ASP A 182 -22.98 -21.76 1.18
CA ASP A 182 -24.02 -22.78 1.20
C ASP A 182 -25.21 -22.40 2.09
N LYS A 183 -24.96 -21.61 3.12
CA LYS A 183 -26.01 -21.13 4.04
C LYS A 183 -26.72 -19.90 3.54
N ILE A 184 -26.00 -18.98 2.92
CA ILE A 184 -26.47 -17.63 2.62
C ILE A 184 -26.93 -17.49 1.17
N VAL A 185 -26.19 -18.09 0.22
CA VAL A 185 -26.54 -18.02 -1.20
C VAL A 185 -27.61 -19.08 -1.53
N LYS A 186 -28.70 -18.61 -2.07
CA LYS A 186 -29.78 -19.49 -2.54
C LYS A 186 -29.90 -19.34 -4.06
N PRO A 187 -30.13 -20.45 -4.78
CA PRO A 187 -30.26 -20.40 -6.25
C PRO A 187 -31.44 -19.56 -6.73
N THR A 188 -32.48 -19.45 -5.88
CA THR A 188 -33.62 -18.58 -6.13
C THR A 188 -34.08 -17.93 -4.85
N LEU A 189 -34.27 -16.62 -4.88
CA LEU A 189 -34.92 -15.90 -3.80
C LEU A 189 -36.35 -15.53 -4.24
N PRO A 190 -37.35 -15.70 -3.37
CA PRO A 190 -38.71 -15.32 -3.71
C PRO A 190 -38.80 -13.79 -3.83
N PHE A 191 -39.33 -13.32 -4.96
CA PHE A 191 -39.67 -11.90 -5.09
C PHE A 191 -40.94 -11.59 -4.27
N LEU A 192 -40.82 -10.65 -3.37
CA LEU A 192 -41.92 -10.26 -2.45
C LEU A 192 -42.64 -9.04 -2.99
N LYS A 193 -43.77 -9.24 -3.68
CA LYS A 193 -44.56 -8.18 -4.36
C LYS A 193 -44.98 -7.02 -3.45
N SER A 194 -45.12 -7.28 -2.15
CA SER A 194 -45.57 -6.29 -1.16
C SER A 194 -44.46 -5.43 -0.56
N TYR A 195 -43.21 -5.67 -0.95
CA TYR A 195 -42.04 -4.96 -0.39
C TYR A 195 -41.29 -4.18 -1.48
N PRO A 196 -40.80 -2.99 -1.14
CA PRO A 196 -40.01 -2.20 -2.07
C PRO A 196 -38.72 -2.92 -2.47
N VAL A 197 -38.27 -2.69 -3.70
CA VAL A 197 -36.97 -3.11 -4.18
C VAL A 197 -36.01 -1.94 -4.06
N TYR A 198 -34.86 -2.17 -3.44
CA TYR A 198 -33.76 -1.21 -3.37
C TYR A 198 -32.71 -1.64 -4.38
N LEU A 199 -32.27 -0.69 -5.20
CA LEU A 199 -31.18 -0.89 -6.16
C LEU A 199 -29.96 -0.09 -5.70
N SER A 200 -28.85 -0.79 -5.51
CA SER A 200 -27.55 -0.18 -5.22
C SER A 200 -26.63 -0.37 -6.42
N PHE A 201 -26.01 0.72 -6.85
CA PHE A 201 -25.08 0.72 -7.98
C PHE A 201 -23.68 1.08 -7.49
N ASP A 202 -22.69 0.33 -7.97
CA ASP A 202 -21.29 0.70 -7.87
C ASP A 202 -20.81 1.09 -9.27
N PHE A 203 -20.54 2.40 -9.44
CA PHE A 203 -20.19 3.02 -10.72
C PHE A 203 -18.69 2.93 -11.01
N ASN A 204 -18.15 1.72 -11.00
CA ASN A 204 -16.80 1.47 -11.48
C ASN A 204 -16.75 1.52 -13.01
N ARG A 205 -15.56 1.76 -13.55
CA ARG A 205 -15.38 1.85 -15.00
C ARG A 205 -15.71 0.54 -15.72
N GLU A 206 -15.28 -0.59 -15.15
CA GLU A 206 -15.62 -1.96 -15.57
C GLU A 206 -15.28 -2.94 -14.43
N PRO A 207 -16.20 -3.80 -14.00
CA PRO A 207 -17.61 -3.85 -14.38
C PRO A 207 -18.47 -2.84 -13.57
N LEU A 208 -19.56 -2.37 -14.19
CA LEU A 208 -20.67 -1.76 -13.45
C LEU A 208 -21.41 -2.87 -12.70
N THR A 209 -21.50 -2.75 -11.38
CA THR A 209 -22.24 -3.71 -10.56
C THR A 209 -23.54 -3.11 -10.03
N CYS A 210 -24.58 -3.92 -9.99
CA CYS A 210 -25.85 -3.54 -9.42
C CYS A 210 -26.32 -4.66 -8.48
N VAL A 211 -26.75 -4.28 -7.28
CA VAL A 211 -27.38 -5.18 -6.32
C VAL A 211 -28.85 -4.76 -6.15
N ALA A 212 -29.75 -5.70 -6.35
CA ALA A 212 -31.17 -5.53 -6.05
C ALA A 212 -31.49 -6.23 -4.72
N SER A 213 -32.08 -5.53 -3.78
CA SER A 213 -32.40 -6.06 -2.47
C SER A 213 -33.83 -5.74 -2.05
N GLN A 214 -34.42 -6.60 -1.24
CA GLN A 214 -35.69 -6.36 -0.56
C GLN A 214 -35.51 -6.60 0.94
N MET A 215 -36.16 -5.76 1.76
CA MET A 215 -36.23 -5.97 3.21
C MET A 215 -37.54 -6.67 3.55
N SER A 216 -37.45 -7.77 4.27
CA SER A 216 -38.61 -8.51 4.78
C SER A 216 -38.52 -8.62 6.31
N PRO A 217 -39.57 -8.27 7.05
CA PRO A 217 -39.57 -8.52 8.49
C PRO A 217 -39.54 -10.03 8.76
N HIS A 218 -38.50 -10.49 9.42
CA HIS A 218 -38.42 -11.87 9.87
C HIS A 218 -39.25 -12.04 11.16
N LYS A 219 -39.97 -13.15 11.29
CA LYS A 219 -40.70 -13.46 12.56
C LYS A 219 -39.67 -13.50 13.70
N GLY A 220 -39.62 -12.42 14.50
CA GLY A 220 -38.76 -12.30 15.69
C GLY A 220 -37.59 -11.32 15.59
N GLN A 221 -37.29 -10.72 14.43
CA GLN A 221 -36.34 -9.62 14.30
C GLN A 221 -37.00 -8.44 13.57
N LYS A 222 -36.75 -7.22 14.05
CA LYS A 222 -37.44 -6.05 13.52
C LYS A 222 -37.13 -5.73 12.07
N ASP A 223 -35.97 -6.05 11.55
CA ASP A 223 -35.62 -5.86 10.14
C ASP A 223 -34.57 -6.89 9.68
N SER A 224 -34.82 -7.64 8.63
CA SER A 224 -33.85 -8.51 7.96
C SER A 224 -33.76 -8.17 6.49
N PHE A 225 -32.55 -8.05 5.98
CA PHE A 225 -32.29 -7.86 4.54
C PHE A 225 -32.35 -9.21 3.83
N ILE A 226 -33.02 -9.24 2.69
CA ILE A 226 -32.94 -10.33 1.72
C ILE A 226 -32.20 -9.76 0.51
N ASN A 227 -30.99 -10.23 0.29
CA ASN A 227 -30.17 -9.88 -0.88
C ASN A 227 -30.16 -11.03 -1.86
#